data_975ad80bfca82a068c889604e45e06bf
#
_entry.id   975ad80bfca82a068c889604e45e06bf
#
_cell.length_a   1.000
_cell.length_b   1.000
_cell.length_c   1.000
_cell.angle_alpha   90.00
_cell.angle_beta   90.00
_cell.angle_gamma   90.00
#
_symmetry.space_group_name_H-M   'P 1'
#
loop_
_entity.id
_entity.type
_entity.pdbx_description
1 polymer ?
#
loop_
_entity_poly.entity_id
_entity_poly.type
_entity_poly.pdbx_seq_one_letter_code
_entity_poly.pdbx_strand_id
1 'polypeptide(L)'
;MRYENKQLIFIKNDKEFAMDTNQWAVKKDNEVYPFNDAKKITCIENNGMEILFEGIVEGCSVKAGFHEENDAICVTLEPIEDTFVFDEMIFPGTIQTKDGFLVLPLQQGTLLDTKENISFVPSFGGCFGCADAYVNTLGFYSDACSYLWFVDDYEDSGYQIDADQYSMICMRTFSSLAHLSYTRKMHLYVFDHLFDYNDMAHLIRKRYDENGLLTLKEKIERKPVLKHLVGSCVYHTGIHSKISKDSRYYHAEGENEAIVPIADVQKKVEHFHEQGIDHIHLHLDGCGIAYDNQHPRFYPIDERTGGYPALKKLIETLHAYNDVVSFHDNYHDLYLDSPDFKEEYQIYYRDQKPYFMSVWAGGKQSYMTGQMAPVFFKRNLAYLKEQGVESDGVYCDVFTCNPFDENFNDAYRMNRKQCREYRNDTFDVCNERGMIVSSEEINVFALNHIDTCHYAPYPFMMKQDGKQIGLPIPFFNLCFHDCVVIPWMSDRNYGLYALLNGGIPYLERDGAYVNTDGSFSEDVVDEKRIAMVKEIASFEEKVAYAKMVRHTFVNGDENIQETVFNNGITVTIDLRNDSYQIVERNTSK
;
A
#
# COMPACT_ATOMS: atom_id res chain seq x y z
N MET A 1 19.35 27.62 12.68
CA MET A 1 19.94 26.69 11.71
C MET A 1 21.33 27.15 11.36
N ARG A 2 22.32 26.27 11.24
CA ARG A 2 23.69 26.59 10.82
C ARG A 2 24.31 25.45 10.03
N TYR A 3 25.24 25.79 9.12
CA TYR A 3 26.01 24.80 8.37
C TYR A 3 27.49 24.95 8.73
N GLU A 4 28.06 23.94 9.35
CA GLU A 4 29.47 23.94 9.77
C GLU A 4 30.04 22.51 9.78
N ASN A 5 31.34 22.38 9.47
CA ASN A 5 32.03 21.08 9.44
C ASN A 5 31.31 20.00 8.62
N LYS A 6 30.66 20.37 7.49
CA LYS A 6 29.87 19.49 6.66
C LYS A 6 28.67 18.85 7.40
N GLN A 7 28.14 19.54 8.38
CA GLN A 7 26.90 19.19 9.08
C GLN A 7 25.91 20.35 8.98
N LEU A 8 24.69 20.03 8.70
CA LEU A 8 23.57 20.95 8.82
C LEU A 8 22.91 20.72 10.18
N ILE A 9 22.91 21.75 11.01
CA ILE A 9 22.45 21.68 12.38
C ILE A 9 21.18 22.51 12.53
N PHE A 10 20.11 21.86 12.94
CA PHE A 10 18.84 22.47 13.33
C PHE A 10 18.81 22.63 14.84
N ILE A 11 18.28 23.75 15.33
CA ILE A 11 18.18 24.01 16.77
C ILE A 11 16.71 24.21 17.13
N LYS A 12 16.21 23.43 18.06
CA LYS A 12 14.86 23.56 18.63
C LYS A 12 14.96 23.54 20.15
N ASN A 13 14.57 24.64 20.81
CA ASN A 13 14.62 24.77 22.28
C ASN A 13 15.95 24.30 22.88
N ASP A 14 17.06 24.83 22.33
CA ASP A 14 18.45 24.52 22.71
C ASP A 14 18.91 23.07 22.45
N LYS A 15 18.11 22.22 21.81
CA LYS A 15 18.52 20.91 21.32
C LYS A 15 18.97 20.98 19.86
N GLU A 16 20.06 20.29 19.57
CA GLU A 16 20.66 20.23 18.25
C GLU A 16 20.28 18.91 17.55
N PHE A 17 19.85 19.01 16.30
CA PHE A 17 19.62 17.89 15.39
C PHE A 17 20.61 18.05 14.23
N ALA A 18 21.52 17.10 14.08
CA ALA A 18 22.57 17.19 13.08
C ALA A 18 22.31 16.23 11.90
N MET A 19 22.40 16.76 10.69
CA MET A 19 22.37 16.02 9.44
C MET A 19 23.76 16.03 8.82
N ASP A 20 24.34 14.87 8.58
CA ASP A 20 25.67 14.73 8.00
C ASP A 20 25.62 14.80 6.47
N THR A 21 26.11 15.91 5.92
CA THR A 21 26.16 16.12 4.46
C THR A 21 27.27 15.33 3.77
N ASN A 22 28.16 14.66 4.50
CA ASN A 22 29.16 13.78 3.88
C ASN A 22 28.51 12.57 3.19
N GLN A 23 27.29 12.21 3.57
CA GLN A 23 26.54 11.14 2.95
C GLN A 23 25.85 11.56 1.64
N TRP A 24 25.70 12.87 1.40
CA TRP A 24 25.02 13.36 0.20
C TRP A 24 25.82 13.06 -1.05
N ALA A 25 25.22 12.32 -1.96
CA ALA A 25 25.90 11.88 -3.16
C ALA A 25 24.91 11.62 -4.30
N VAL A 26 25.36 11.82 -5.52
CA VAL A 26 24.71 11.29 -6.74
C VAL A 26 25.25 9.88 -7.00
N LYS A 27 24.39 8.96 -7.33
CA LYS A 27 24.76 7.58 -7.70
C LYS A 27 24.33 7.28 -9.13
N LYS A 28 25.22 6.65 -9.88
CA LYS A 28 24.95 6.13 -11.22
C LYS A 28 25.64 4.79 -11.37
N ASP A 29 24.89 3.74 -11.65
CA ASP A 29 25.38 2.38 -11.67
C ASP A 29 26.11 2.04 -10.34
N ASN A 30 27.42 1.79 -10.38
CA ASN A 30 28.25 1.56 -9.20
C ASN A 30 29.12 2.78 -8.81
N GLU A 31 28.96 3.90 -9.49
CA GLU A 31 29.74 5.12 -9.23
C GLU A 31 29.01 6.04 -8.26
N VAL A 32 29.78 6.66 -7.35
CA VAL A 32 29.28 7.57 -6.33
C VAL A 32 30.01 8.90 -6.45
N TYR A 33 29.23 9.99 -6.56
CA TYR A 33 29.74 11.36 -6.71
C TYR A 33 29.27 12.16 -5.49
N PRO A 34 30.14 12.35 -4.44
CA PRO A 34 29.76 13.10 -3.25
C PRO A 34 29.44 14.56 -3.57
N PHE A 35 28.41 15.13 -2.94
CA PHE A 35 28.10 16.56 -3.10
C PHE A 35 29.26 17.44 -2.61
N ASN A 36 30.00 16.98 -1.59
CA ASN A 36 31.14 17.67 -1.05
C ASN A 36 32.35 17.73 -1.99
N ASP A 37 32.35 17.02 -3.10
CA ASP A 37 33.38 17.07 -4.15
C ASP A 37 32.98 18.05 -5.27
N ALA A 38 31.89 18.78 -5.13
CA ALA A 38 31.48 19.82 -6.07
C ALA A 38 32.61 20.85 -6.29
N LYS A 39 32.73 21.32 -7.54
CA LYS A 39 33.75 22.33 -7.91
C LYS A 39 33.65 23.61 -7.08
N LYS A 40 32.42 23.94 -6.66
CA LYS A 40 32.13 25.08 -5.82
C LYS A 40 30.94 24.82 -4.92
N ILE A 41 31.06 25.15 -3.64
CA ILE A 41 29.99 25.08 -2.65
C ILE A 41 29.73 26.48 -2.12
N THR A 42 28.48 26.94 -2.19
CA THR A 42 28.09 28.27 -1.70
C THR A 42 26.94 28.12 -0.71
N CYS A 43 27.12 28.62 0.50
CA CYS A 43 26.07 28.68 1.52
C CYS A 43 25.45 30.08 1.56
N ILE A 44 24.13 30.16 1.59
CA ILE A 44 23.38 31.41 1.62
C ILE A 44 22.40 31.31 2.80
N GLU A 45 22.53 32.24 3.74
CA GLU A 45 21.59 32.39 4.85
C GLU A 45 20.56 33.46 4.47
N ASN A 46 19.30 33.05 4.21
CA ASN A 46 18.21 33.95 3.87
C ASN A 46 16.88 33.33 4.30
N ASN A 47 16.38 33.71 5.48
CA ASN A 47 15.18 33.10 6.10
C ASN A 47 15.23 31.55 6.16
N GLY A 48 16.42 30.99 6.34
CA GLY A 48 16.73 29.57 6.30
C GLY A 48 18.16 29.35 5.82
N MET A 49 18.43 28.20 5.26
CA MET A 49 19.73 27.84 4.70
C MET A 49 19.56 27.31 3.28
N GLU A 50 20.28 27.87 2.34
CA GLU A 50 20.44 27.32 0.99
C GLU A 50 21.90 26.94 0.77
N ILE A 51 22.14 25.74 0.23
CA ILE A 51 23.47 25.25 -0.11
C ILE A 51 23.49 24.89 -1.59
N LEU A 52 24.27 25.63 -2.35
CA LEU A 52 24.45 25.42 -3.78
C LEU A 52 25.70 24.57 -4.02
N PHE A 53 25.54 23.43 -4.66
CA PHE A 53 26.61 22.51 -5.08
C PHE A 53 26.76 22.59 -6.60
N GLU A 54 27.78 23.34 -7.06
CA GLU A 54 28.03 23.56 -8.49
C GLU A 54 29.06 22.56 -9.02
N GLY A 55 28.72 21.78 -10.02
CA GLY A 55 29.60 20.81 -10.68
C GLY A 55 30.01 19.65 -9.77
N ILE A 56 29.04 18.98 -9.16
CA ILE A 56 29.25 17.71 -8.44
C ILE A 56 29.90 16.70 -9.38
N VAL A 57 29.37 16.60 -10.57
CA VAL A 57 29.92 15.97 -11.76
C VAL A 57 29.54 16.83 -12.96
N GLU A 58 30.18 16.64 -14.10
CA GLU A 58 29.83 17.40 -15.32
C GLU A 58 28.35 17.16 -15.69
N GLY A 59 27.61 18.26 -15.80
CA GLY A 59 26.16 18.22 -16.08
C GLY A 59 25.25 18.04 -14.85
N CYS A 60 25.82 18.08 -13.63
CA CYS A 60 25.04 17.99 -12.40
C CYS A 60 25.42 19.08 -11.39
N SER A 61 24.47 19.97 -11.13
CA SER A 61 24.54 20.99 -10.08
C SER A 61 23.17 21.08 -9.41
N VAL A 62 23.14 21.17 -8.08
CA VAL A 62 21.89 21.20 -7.31
C VAL A 62 21.93 22.27 -6.23
N LYS A 63 20.75 22.73 -5.80
CA LYS A 63 20.57 23.59 -4.65
C LYS A 63 19.72 22.84 -3.60
N ALA A 64 20.27 22.64 -2.42
CA ALA A 64 19.56 22.15 -1.25
C ALA A 64 19.05 23.33 -0.43
N GLY A 65 17.74 23.37 -0.17
CA GLY A 65 17.09 24.43 0.60
C GLY A 65 16.48 23.90 1.89
N PHE A 66 16.56 24.69 2.97
CA PHE A 66 16.03 24.38 4.29
C PHE A 66 15.39 25.63 4.87
N HIS A 67 14.06 25.66 4.97
CA HIS A 67 13.31 26.84 5.42
C HIS A 67 12.26 26.43 6.45
N GLU A 68 12.07 27.25 7.48
CA GLU A 68 10.98 27.02 8.44
C GLU A 68 9.62 27.30 7.79
N GLU A 69 8.71 26.34 7.86
CA GLU A 69 7.35 26.42 7.33
C GLU A 69 6.38 25.67 8.25
N ASN A 70 5.42 26.37 8.87
CA ASN A 70 4.34 25.77 9.68
C ASN A 70 4.80 24.70 10.67
N ASP A 71 5.70 25.05 11.59
CA ASP A 71 6.28 24.16 12.61
C ASP A 71 7.17 23.01 12.08
N ALA A 72 7.42 22.97 10.78
CA ALA A 72 8.33 22.04 10.12
C ALA A 72 9.48 22.79 9.44
N ILE A 73 10.50 22.03 9.07
CA ILE A 73 11.54 22.48 8.16
C ILE A 73 11.19 21.94 6.78
N CYS A 74 10.85 22.84 5.85
CA CYS A 74 10.70 22.49 4.44
C CYS A 74 12.08 22.25 3.86
N VAL A 75 12.31 21.04 3.36
CA VAL A 75 13.56 20.61 2.72
C VAL A 75 13.31 20.46 1.24
N THR A 76 14.13 21.12 0.43
CA THR A 76 14.03 21.09 -1.03
C THR A 76 15.35 20.68 -1.67
N LEU A 77 15.27 20.01 -2.81
CA LEU A 77 16.39 19.74 -3.71
C LEU A 77 16.03 20.21 -5.12
N GLU A 78 16.64 21.29 -5.57
CA GLU A 78 16.36 21.96 -6.83
C GLU A 78 17.46 21.67 -7.86
N PRO A 79 17.10 21.25 -9.10
CA PRO A 79 18.09 21.12 -10.18
C PRO A 79 18.55 22.51 -10.67
N ILE A 80 19.85 22.73 -10.77
CA ILE A 80 20.48 23.92 -11.36
C ILE A 80 21.06 23.58 -12.73
N GLU A 81 21.77 22.46 -12.81
CA GLU A 81 22.21 21.85 -14.05
C GLU A 81 21.87 20.36 -13.98
N ASP A 82 21.10 19.86 -14.95
CA ASP A 82 20.48 18.54 -14.91
C ASP A 82 20.57 17.83 -16.27
N THR A 83 21.80 17.73 -16.80
CA THR A 83 22.08 16.98 -18.03
C THR A 83 22.78 15.65 -17.74
N PHE A 84 23.26 15.44 -16.53
CA PHE A 84 23.84 14.19 -16.09
C PHE A 84 22.74 13.16 -15.82
N VAL A 85 22.87 11.98 -16.40
CA VAL A 85 21.98 10.83 -16.19
C VAL A 85 22.41 10.09 -14.94
N PHE A 86 21.50 9.87 -13.99
CA PHE A 86 21.78 9.18 -12.73
C PHE A 86 20.62 8.26 -12.30
N ASP A 87 20.83 7.45 -11.29
CA ASP A 87 19.83 6.52 -10.75
C ASP A 87 19.16 7.08 -9.49
N GLU A 88 19.96 7.46 -8.51
CA GLU A 88 19.49 8.02 -7.25
C GLU A 88 20.47 9.04 -6.65
N MET A 89 19.97 9.83 -5.71
CA MET A 89 20.77 10.65 -4.81
C MET A 89 20.53 10.22 -3.37
N ILE A 90 21.61 10.12 -2.58
CA ILE A 90 21.49 10.10 -1.13
C ILE A 90 21.22 11.52 -0.69
N PHE A 91 19.98 11.84 -0.44
CA PHE A 91 19.52 13.16 0.01
C PHE A 91 18.09 13.02 0.59
N PRO A 92 17.81 13.65 1.72
CA PRO A 92 18.70 14.42 2.61
C PRO A 92 19.59 13.55 3.51
N GLY A 93 19.69 12.25 3.27
CA GLY A 93 20.54 11.35 4.04
C GLY A 93 19.93 10.99 5.40
N THR A 94 20.75 10.95 6.44
CA THR A 94 20.35 10.55 7.80
C THR A 94 20.44 11.70 8.79
N ILE A 95 19.51 11.70 9.77
CA ILE A 95 19.66 12.44 11.01
C ILE A 95 20.20 11.45 12.05
N GLN A 96 21.18 11.89 12.85
CA GLN A 96 21.72 11.06 13.93
C GLN A 96 20.61 10.68 14.92
N THR A 97 20.49 9.38 15.20
CA THR A 97 19.54 8.81 16.15
C THR A 97 20.29 7.95 17.15
N LYS A 98 19.81 7.89 18.37
CA LYS A 98 20.40 7.05 19.40
C LYS A 98 19.38 6.68 20.47
N ASP A 99 19.42 5.40 20.92
CA ASP A 99 18.63 4.94 22.06
C ASP A 99 17.12 5.25 21.92
N GLY A 100 16.50 4.82 20.82
CA GLY A 100 15.09 5.06 20.54
C GLY A 100 14.53 4.07 19.53
N PHE A 101 13.42 4.46 18.93
CA PHE A 101 12.69 3.64 17.99
C PHE A 101 12.49 4.35 16.65
N LEU A 102 12.74 3.64 15.56
CA LEU A 102 12.33 4.07 14.23
C LEU A 102 10.87 3.68 14.00
N VAL A 103 10.11 4.60 13.41
CA VAL A 103 8.72 4.37 12.97
C VAL A 103 8.73 4.28 11.45
N LEU A 104 8.62 3.06 10.96
CA LEU A 104 8.68 2.76 9.54
C LEU A 104 7.27 2.56 8.98
N PRO A 105 6.96 3.09 7.79
CA PRO A 105 5.65 2.96 7.16
C PRO A 105 5.46 1.61 6.46
N LEU A 106 6.36 0.66 6.72
CA LEU A 106 6.41 -0.65 6.10
C LEU A 106 5.11 -1.40 6.37
N GLN A 107 4.32 -1.62 5.30
CA GLN A 107 2.97 -2.15 5.37
C GLN A 107 2.10 -1.35 6.37
N GLN A 108 1.42 -2.00 7.32
CA GLN A 108 0.61 -1.32 8.34
C GLN A 108 1.44 -0.41 9.28
N GLY A 109 2.72 -0.66 9.39
CA GLY A 109 3.68 0.07 10.21
C GLY A 109 4.58 -0.86 11.03
N THR A 110 5.83 -0.47 11.18
CA THR A 110 6.84 -1.22 11.93
C THR A 110 7.60 -0.33 12.88
N LEU A 111 7.72 -0.76 14.12
CA LEU A 111 8.54 -0.13 15.14
C LEU A 111 9.85 -0.90 15.28
N LEU A 112 10.99 -0.24 15.03
CA LEU A 112 12.31 -0.86 15.09
C LEU A 112 13.15 -0.22 16.19
N ASP A 113 13.60 -1.00 17.19
CA ASP A 113 14.56 -0.52 18.19
C ASP A 113 15.92 -0.28 17.53
N THR A 114 16.46 0.93 17.67
CA THR A 114 17.76 1.29 17.11
C THR A 114 18.91 0.42 17.62
N LYS A 115 18.76 -0.21 18.80
CA LYS A 115 19.73 -1.15 19.37
C LYS A 115 19.84 -2.46 18.60
N GLU A 116 18.86 -2.82 17.78
CA GLU A 116 18.97 -3.99 16.91
C GLU A 116 20.11 -3.83 15.90
N ASN A 117 20.46 -2.59 15.56
CA ASN A 117 21.62 -2.25 14.73
C ASN A 117 21.68 -3.05 13.43
N ILE A 118 20.57 -3.07 12.70
CA ILE A 118 20.44 -3.79 11.43
C ILE A 118 20.51 -2.85 10.24
N SER A 119 21.00 -3.39 9.12
CA SER A 119 20.89 -2.73 7.81
C SER A 119 19.99 -3.55 6.91
N PHE A 120 19.03 -2.91 6.26
CA PHE A 120 18.22 -3.55 5.23
C PHE A 120 17.64 -2.54 4.25
N VAL A 121 17.36 -3.05 3.06
CA VAL A 121 16.56 -2.35 2.06
C VAL A 121 15.26 -3.14 1.92
N PRO A 122 14.09 -2.49 2.04
CA PRO A 122 12.81 -3.15 1.83
C PRO A 122 12.68 -3.81 0.44
N SER A 123 11.68 -4.69 0.28
CA SER A 123 11.56 -5.62 -0.86
C SER A 123 11.51 -4.95 -2.23
N PHE A 124 10.87 -3.78 -2.31
CA PHE A 124 10.78 -2.97 -3.53
C PHE A 124 11.79 -1.81 -3.56
N GLY A 125 12.92 -1.96 -2.85
CA GLY A 125 13.96 -0.94 -2.78
C GLY A 125 13.66 0.21 -1.84
N GLY A 126 12.66 0.09 -0.96
CA GLY A 126 12.23 1.12 -0.02
C GLY A 126 11.49 2.28 -0.67
N CYS A 127 10.83 2.05 -1.81
CA CYS A 127 10.01 3.07 -2.47
C CYS A 127 8.77 3.41 -1.65
N PHE A 128 8.36 4.69 -1.68
CA PHE A 128 7.04 5.07 -1.21
C PHE A 128 5.96 4.75 -2.26
N GLY A 129 4.71 4.65 -1.80
CA GLY A 129 3.57 4.38 -2.67
C GLY A 129 3.45 2.92 -3.11
N CYS A 130 4.04 1.99 -2.36
CA CYS A 130 3.94 0.55 -2.56
C CYS A 130 3.93 -0.19 -1.20
N ALA A 131 4.05 -1.52 -1.20
CA ALA A 131 4.07 -2.34 0.02
C ALA A 131 5.20 -1.99 1.00
N ASP A 132 6.29 -1.40 0.52
CA ASP A 132 7.38 -0.93 1.39
C ASP A 132 7.01 0.31 2.20
N ALA A 133 5.98 1.07 1.78
CA ALA A 133 5.55 2.26 2.51
C ALA A 133 4.10 2.63 2.18
N TYR A 134 3.17 2.27 3.05
CA TYR A 134 1.75 2.66 2.92
C TYR A 134 1.52 4.13 3.21
N VAL A 135 2.35 4.74 4.08
CA VAL A 135 2.31 6.15 4.44
C VAL A 135 3.61 6.81 4.01
N ASN A 136 3.55 7.99 3.45
CA ASN A 136 4.73 8.72 2.94
C ASN A 136 5.52 9.43 4.06
N THR A 137 5.77 8.74 5.16
CA THR A 137 6.44 9.28 6.35
C THR A 137 7.44 8.30 6.93
N LEU A 138 8.43 8.84 7.65
CA LEU A 138 9.41 8.08 8.41
C LEU A 138 9.69 8.81 9.71
N GLY A 139 9.69 8.12 10.83
CA GLY A 139 9.85 8.73 12.14
C GLY A 139 10.95 8.10 13.00
N PHE A 140 11.34 8.86 14.00
CA PHE A 140 12.16 8.40 15.11
C PHE A 140 11.67 9.06 16.39
N TYR A 141 11.64 8.31 17.49
CA TYR A 141 11.40 8.88 18.80
C TYR A 141 12.28 8.25 19.90
N SER A 142 12.56 9.05 20.90
CA SER A 142 13.22 8.67 22.15
C SER A 142 12.70 9.54 23.29
N ASP A 143 13.08 9.22 24.51
CA ASP A 143 12.73 10.08 25.67
C ASP A 143 13.30 11.50 25.55
N ALA A 144 14.39 11.66 24.79
CA ALA A 144 15.10 12.92 24.66
C ALA A 144 14.61 13.81 23.53
N CYS A 145 14.28 13.22 22.38
CA CYS A 145 13.92 13.96 21.18
C CYS A 145 13.22 13.05 20.17
N SER A 146 12.53 13.66 19.22
CA SER A 146 11.86 12.94 18.16
C SER A 146 11.91 13.71 16.85
N TYR A 147 11.78 13.02 15.70
CA TYR A 147 11.58 13.66 14.42
C TYR A 147 10.66 12.85 13.51
N LEU A 148 10.02 13.54 12.57
CA LEU A 148 9.14 12.94 11.57
C LEU A 148 9.45 13.57 10.20
N TRP A 149 9.82 12.73 9.24
CA TRP A 149 9.82 13.08 7.83
C TRP A 149 8.44 12.88 7.23
N PHE A 150 7.96 13.89 6.51
CA PHE A 150 6.81 13.81 5.62
C PHE A 150 7.28 14.12 4.21
N VAL A 151 7.14 13.16 3.29
CA VAL A 151 7.68 13.23 1.93
C VAL A 151 6.56 13.66 0.98
N ASP A 152 6.65 14.86 0.42
CA ASP A 152 5.61 15.39 -0.48
C ASP A 152 5.73 14.77 -1.89
N ASP A 153 6.95 14.72 -2.43
CA ASP A 153 7.23 14.11 -3.75
C ASP A 153 7.68 12.65 -3.58
N TYR A 154 6.83 11.85 -2.97
CA TYR A 154 7.13 10.49 -2.55
C TYR A 154 7.27 9.49 -3.71
N GLU A 155 6.76 9.79 -4.90
CA GLU A 155 6.86 8.91 -6.07
C GLU A 155 8.31 8.67 -6.50
N ASP A 156 9.14 9.69 -6.35
CA ASP A 156 10.57 9.64 -6.67
C ASP A 156 11.44 9.67 -5.41
N SER A 157 10.94 9.10 -4.31
CA SER A 157 11.65 9.05 -3.03
C SER A 157 11.62 7.64 -2.44
N GLY A 158 12.59 7.36 -1.59
CA GLY A 158 12.68 6.09 -0.90
C GLY A 158 13.55 6.15 0.34
N TYR A 159 13.68 5.02 0.99
CA TYR A 159 14.49 4.88 2.19
C TYR A 159 15.16 3.51 2.29
N GLN A 160 16.20 3.47 3.08
CA GLN A 160 16.81 2.23 3.58
C GLN A 160 17.19 2.40 5.04
N ILE A 161 17.42 1.30 5.71
CA ILE A 161 17.93 1.32 7.09
C ILE A 161 19.40 0.93 7.07
N ASP A 162 20.24 1.84 7.57
CA ASP A 162 21.69 1.66 7.66
C ASP A 162 22.09 1.45 9.13
N ALA A 163 22.91 0.44 9.38
CA ALA A 163 23.57 0.26 10.68
C ALA A 163 24.89 1.03 10.71
N ASP A 164 25.00 1.98 11.63
CA ASP A 164 26.24 2.66 12.00
C ASP A 164 26.20 2.97 13.49
N GLN A 165 26.63 2.01 14.33
CA GLN A 165 26.44 2.00 15.78
C GLN A 165 24.98 1.75 16.21
N TYR A 166 24.01 2.34 15.49
CA TYR A 166 22.54 2.19 15.65
C TYR A 166 21.91 2.14 14.27
N SER A 167 20.79 1.43 14.14
CA SER A 167 20.00 1.48 12.91
C SER A 167 19.47 2.89 12.67
N MET A 168 19.65 3.40 11.46
CA MET A 168 19.30 4.78 11.08
C MET A 168 18.55 4.79 9.75
N ILE A 169 17.59 5.69 9.62
CA ILE A 169 16.89 5.92 8.36
C ILE A 169 17.80 6.70 7.42
N CYS A 170 18.07 6.14 6.24
CA CYS A 170 18.72 6.82 5.14
C CYS A 170 17.71 7.16 4.06
N MET A 171 17.42 8.44 3.89
CA MET A 171 16.52 8.95 2.84
C MET A 171 17.21 9.01 1.50
N ARG A 172 16.47 8.65 0.44
CA ARG A 172 16.95 8.64 -0.94
C ARG A 172 15.99 9.38 -1.86
N THR A 173 16.53 10.05 -2.85
CA THR A 173 15.79 10.70 -3.94
C THR A 173 16.12 9.98 -5.24
N PHE A 174 15.12 9.40 -5.89
CA PHE A 174 15.29 8.71 -7.18
C PHE A 174 15.27 9.71 -8.34
N SER A 175 15.97 9.39 -9.42
CA SER A 175 15.82 10.14 -10.67
C SER A 175 14.39 10.00 -11.21
N SER A 176 13.92 11.01 -11.93
CA SER A 176 12.68 10.97 -12.70
C SER A 176 13.02 11.00 -14.18
N LEU A 177 12.76 9.88 -14.88
CA LEU A 177 13.21 9.65 -16.25
C LEU A 177 14.71 9.95 -16.43
N ALA A 178 15.52 9.44 -15.50
CA ALA A 178 16.98 9.50 -15.48
C ALA A 178 17.59 10.84 -15.02
N HIS A 179 16.80 11.83 -14.67
CA HIS A 179 17.23 13.17 -14.25
C HIS A 179 16.56 13.57 -12.92
N LEU A 180 17.01 14.68 -12.30
CA LEU A 180 16.25 15.23 -11.16
C LEU A 180 14.90 15.80 -11.64
N SER A 181 14.88 16.42 -12.80
CA SER A 181 13.73 16.88 -13.58
C SER A 181 12.89 18.00 -12.94
N TYR A 182 12.71 17.99 -11.63
CA TYR A 182 11.94 18.98 -10.88
C TYR A 182 12.43 19.09 -9.43
N THR A 183 12.07 20.17 -8.74
CA THR A 183 12.37 20.36 -7.32
C THR A 183 11.69 19.31 -6.47
N ARG A 184 12.44 18.55 -5.68
CA ARG A 184 11.91 17.64 -4.67
C ARG A 184 11.59 18.41 -3.40
N LYS A 185 10.48 18.04 -2.74
CA LYS A 185 10.03 18.67 -1.51
C LYS A 185 9.69 17.62 -0.44
N MET A 186 10.09 17.90 0.79
CA MET A 186 9.70 17.14 1.97
C MET A 186 9.71 18.06 3.20
N HIS A 187 9.07 17.62 4.28
CA HIS A 187 9.01 18.36 5.53
C HIS A 187 9.61 17.53 6.65
N LEU A 188 10.46 18.15 7.44
CA LEU A 188 11.04 17.58 8.65
C LEU A 188 10.45 18.28 9.89
N TYR A 189 9.71 17.54 10.69
CA TYR A 189 9.26 17.95 12.01
C TYR A 189 10.28 17.48 13.04
N VAL A 190 10.71 18.37 13.94
CA VAL A 190 11.64 18.05 15.04
C VAL A 190 11.03 18.44 16.37
N PHE A 191 11.20 17.57 17.37
CA PHE A 191 10.65 17.73 18.72
C PHE A 191 11.77 17.52 19.75
N ASP A 192 11.81 18.36 20.77
CA ASP A 192 12.78 18.32 21.87
C ASP A 192 12.35 17.41 23.03
N HIS A 193 11.32 16.58 22.80
CA HIS A 193 10.69 15.68 23.76
C HIS A 193 10.23 14.39 23.06
N LEU A 194 9.75 13.45 23.86
CA LEU A 194 9.08 12.24 23.36
C LEU A 194 7.84 12.64 22.56
N PHE A 195 7.82 12.24 21.30
CA PHE A 195 6.70 12.37 20.37
C PHE A 195 6.59 11.02 19.67
N ASP A 196 5.79 10.10 20.23
CA ASP A 196 5.76 8.71 19.81
C ASP A 196 4.97 8.49 18.51
N TYR A 197 4.87 7.24 18.08
CA TYR A 197 4.17 6.90 16.82
C TYR A 197 2.67 7.25 16.87
N ASN A 198 2.02 7.30 18.04
CA ASN A 198 0.63 7.75 18.16
C ASN A 198 0.53 9.26 17.86
N ASP A 199 1.43 10.05 18.43
CA ASP A 199 1.50 11.49 18.20
C ASP A 199 1.82 11.80 16.73
N MET A 200 2.75 11.03 16.14
CA MET A 200 3.10 11.12 14.72
C MET A 200 1.89 10.83 13.83
N ALA A 201 1.13 9.78 14.13
CA ALA A 201 -0.08 9.45 13.40
C ALA A 201 -1.14 10.56 13.45
N HIS A 202 -1.33 11.20 14.59
CA HIS A 202 -2.23 12.35 14.72
C HIS A 202 -1.78 13.56 13.89
N LEU A 203 -0.48 13.85 13.87
CA LEU A 203 0.08 14.92 13.05
C LEU A 203 -0.11 14.64 11.54
N ILE A 204 0.15 13.40 11.11
CA ILE A 204 -0.08 12.96 9.74
C ILE A 204 -1.56 13.11 9.38
N ARG A 205 -2.45 12.58 10.23
CA ARG A 205 -3.89 12.69 10.02
C ARG A 205 -4.34 14.14 9.85
N LYS A 206 -3.91 15.04 10.72
CA LYS A 206 -4.22 16.46 10.61
C LYS A 206 -3.80 17.03 9.25
N ARG A 207 -2.59 16.70 8.78
CA ARG A 207 -2.11 17.16 7.48
C ARG A 207 -2.95 16.63 6.31
N TYR A 208 -3.39 15.40 6.37
CA TYR A 208 -4.30 14.82 5.35
C TYR A 208 -5.71 15.42 5.43
N ASP A 209 -6.26 15.65 6.62
CA ASP A 209 -7.56 16.33 6.81
C ASP A 209 -7.53 17.74 6.18
N GLU A 210 -6.45 18.50 6.38
CA GLU A 210 -6.24 19.84 5.79
C GLU A 210 -6.15 19.80 4.25
N ASN A 211 -5.82 18.65 3.66
CA ASN A 211 -5.72 18.43 2.22
C ASN A 211 -6.93 17.68 1.63
N GLY A 212 -8.05 17.63 2.33
CA GLY A 212 -9.30 17.09 1.80
C GLY A 212 -9.42 15.57 1.81
N LEU A 213 -8.84 14.92 2.84
CA LEU A 213 -9.04 13.50 3.09
C LEU A 213 -10.53 13.20 3.29
N LEU A 214 -11.02 12.16 2.61
CA LEU A 214 -12.40 11.69 2.75
C LEU A 214 -12.50 10.58 3.80
N THR A 215 -13.39 10.76 4.75
CA THR A 215 -13.79 9.70 5.68
C THR A 215 -14.70 8.68 4.99
N LEU A 216 -14.78 7.46 5.53
CA LEU A 216 -15.71 6.44 5.06
C LEU A 216 -17.16 6.94 5.05
N LYS A 217 -17.55 7.74 6.04
CA LYS A 217 -18.87 8.35 6.10
C LYS A 217 -19.15 9.26 4.91
N GLU A 218 -18.20 10.14 4.56
CA GLU A 218 -18.32 11.03 3.40
C GLU A 218 -18.29 10.26 2.08
N LYS A 219 -17.53 9.17 1.99
CA LYS A 219 -17.55 8.26 0.84
C LYS A 219 -18.91 7.59 0.67
N ILE A 220 -19.52 7.10 1.76
CA ILE A 220 -20.86 6.48 1.75
C ILE A 220 -21.93 7.49 1.29
N GLU A 221 -21.83 8.77 1.68
CA GLU A 221 -22.76 9.81 1.19
C GLU A 221 -22.67 9.96 -0.33
N ARG A 222 -21.52 9.74 -0.94
CA ARG A 222 -21.31 9.79 -2.40
C ARG A 222 -21.65 8.48 -3.09
N LYS A 223 -21.37 7.34 -2.44
CA LYS A 223 -21.53 5.96 -2.95
C LYS A 223 -22.28 5.11 -1.92
N PRO A 224 -23.62 5.11 -1.92
CA PRO A 224 -24.41 4.38 -0.91
C PRO A 224 -24.16 2.88 -0.84
N VAL A 225 -23.65 2.25 -1.90
CA VAL A 225 -23.29 0.82 -1.93
C VAL A 225 -22.25 0.46 -0.88
N LEU A 226 -21.39 1.40 -0.48
CA LEU A 226 -20.35 1.19 0.54
C LEU A 226 -20.89 0.84 1.92
N LYS A 227 -22.20 1.10 2.20
CA LYS A 227 -22.84 0.67 3.44
C LYS A 227 -22.79 -0.84 3.64
N HIS A 228 -22.78 -1.60 2.54
CA HIS A 228 -22.75 -3.06 2.58
C HIS A 228 -21.36 -3.64 2.89
N LEU A 229 -20.30 -2.80 2.90
CA LEU A 229 -18.97 -3.21 3.36
C LEU A 229 -18.86 -3.18 4.89
N VAL A 230 -19.60 -2.30 5.55
CA VAL A 230 -19.58 -2.16 7.02
C VAL A 230 -20.26 -3.37 7.65
N GLY A 231 -19.57 -4.05 8.57
CA GLY A 231 -20.05 -5.29 9.18
C GLY A 231 -20.09 -6.50 8.25
N SER A 232 -19.49 -6.42 7.06
CA SER A 232 -19.40 -7.55 6.16
C SER A 232 -18.25 -8.50 6.51
N CYS A 233 -18.25 -9.67 5.87
CA CYS A 233 -17.07 -10.52 5.78
C CYS A 233 -16.69 -10.72 4.30
N VAL A 234 -15.41 -10.96 4.03
CA VAL A 234 -14.95 -11.26 2.67
C VAL A 234 -15.08 -12.75 2.42
N TYR A 235 -15.81 -13.10 1.37
CA TYR A 235 -15.78 -14.42 0.74
C TYR A 235 -15.01 -14.28 -0.57
N HIS A 236 -13.77 -14.80 -0.62
CA HIS A 236 -12.94 -14.78 -1.81
C HIS A 236 -12.89 -16.17 -2.44
N THR A 237 -13.33 -16.28 -3.69
CA THR A 237 -13.34 -17.54 -4.44
C THR A 237 -13.14 -17.30 -5.93
N GLY A 238 -12.70 -18.36 -6.63
CA GLY A 238 -12.54 -18.36 -8.08
C GLY A 238 -13.58 -19.25 -8.78
N ILE A 239 -13.88 -18.94 -10.03
CA ILE A 239 -14.72 -19.78 -10.89
C ILE A 239 -13.97 -20.41 -12.06
N HIS A 240 -12.85 -19.79 -12.49
CA HIS A 240 -11.99 -20.34 -13.52
C HIS A 240 -10.54 -19.90 -13.31
N SER A 241 -9.64 -20.84 -13.23
CA SER A 241 -8.20 -20.62 -13.24
C SER A 241 -7.50 -21.62 -14.15
N LYS A 242 -6.46 -21.16 -14.86
CA LYS A 242 -5.68 -21.99 -15.76
C LYS A 242 -4.21 -21.65 -15.68
N ILE A 243 -3.41 -22.60 -15.28
CA ILE A 243 -1.97 -22.41 -15.07
C ILE A 243 -1.21 -22.70 -16.37
N SER A 244 -0.44 -21.72 -16.84
CA SER A 244 0.45 -21.87 -17.97
C SER A 244 1.57 -22.87 -17.68
N LYS A 245 1.92 -23.69 -18.66
CA LYS A 245 3.04 -24.64 -18.57
C LYS A 245 4.40 -23.98 -18.27
N ASP A 246 4.54 -22.69 -18.55
CA ASP A 246 5.75 -21.93 -18.27
C ASP A 246 5.76 -21.36 -16.84
N SER A 247 4.63 -21.44 -16.12
CA SER A 247 4.49 -20.92 -14.78
C SER A 247 5.23 -21.76 -13.74
N ARG A 248 5.76 -21.12 -12.72
CA ARG A 248 6.31 -21.79 -11.53
C ARG A 248 5.26 -22.56 -10.71
N TYR A 249 3.98 -22.26 -10.91
CA TYR A 249 2.86 -22.96 -10.27
C TYR A 249 2.38 -24.18 -11.07
N TYR A 250 2.96 -24.44 -12.23
CA TYR A 250 2.56 -25.56 -13.07
C TYR A 250 2.82 -26.92 -12.43
N HIS A 251 1.81 -27.75 -12.39
CA HIS A 251 1.90 -29.12 -11.91
C HIS A 251 2.33 -30.04 -13.05
N ALA A 252 3.55 -30.56 -12.99
CA ALA A 252 4.08 -31.49 -14.02
C ALA A 252 3.27 -32.79 -14.07
N GLU A 253 2.74 -33.23 -12.92
CA GLU A 253 1.84 -34.36 -12.75
C GLU A 253 0.59 -33.88 -12.04
N GLY A 254 -0.55 -33.85 -12.76
CA GLY A 254 -1.82 -33.37 -12.23
C GLY A 254 -2.53 -32.36 -13.15
N GLU A 255 -3.64 -31.86 -12.67
CA GLU A 255 -4.46 -30.88 -13.38
C GLU A 255 -3.88 -29.47 -13.22
N ASN A 256 -4.08 -28.64 -14.24
CA ASN A 256 -3.63 -27.26 -14.27
C ASN A 256 -4.76 -26.28 -14.65
N GLU A 257 -5.97 -26.74 -14.62
CA GLU A 257 -7.17 -25.94 -14.85
C GLU A 257 -8.23 -26.33 -13.82
N ALA A 258 -8.81 -25.32 -13.17
CA ALA A 258 -9.92 -25.48 -12.26
C ALA A 258 -11.11 -24.68 -12.77
N ILE A 259 -12.29 -25.29 -12.75
CA ILE A 259 -13.56 -24.67 -13.13
C ILE A 259 -14.60 -25.01 -12.08
N VAL A 260 -15.23 -23.97 -11.55
CA VAL A 260 -16.35 -24.09 -10.62
C VAL A 260 -17.59 -23.49 -11.27
N PRO A 261 -18.71 -24.23 -11.33
CA PRO A 261 -19.98 -23.67 -11.75
C PRO A 261 -20.40 -22.53 -10.83
N ILE A 262 -20.78 -21.38 -11.39
CA ILE A 262 -21.26 -20.22 -10.64
C ILE A 262 -22.45 -20.59 -9.74
N ALA A 263 -23.26 -21.57 -10.14
CA ALA A 263 -24.35 -22.10 -9.33
C ALA A 263 -23.88 -22.75 -8.00
N ASP A 264 -22.64 -23.24 -7.93
CA ASP A 264 -22.10 -23.80 -6.70
C ASP A 264 -21.60 -22.68 -5.76
N VAL A 265 -21.04 -21.61 -6.30
CA VAL A 265 -20.75 -20.37 -5.54
C VAL A 265 -22.04 -19.82 -4.94
N GLN A 266 -23.13 -19.75 -5.73
CA GLN A 266 -24.43 -19.31 -5.24
C GLN A 266 -24.92 -20.16 -4.06
N LYS A 267 -24.84 -21.49 -4.15
CA LYS A 267 -25.23 -22.39 -3.05
C LYS A 267 -24.38 -22.16 -1.79
N LYS A 268 -23.08 -21.91 -1.93
CA LYS A 268 -22.22 -21.58 -0.79
C LYS A 268 -22.67 -20.29 -0.12
N VAL A 269 -22.96 -19.23 -0.88
CA VAL A 269 -23.51 -17.97 -0.35
C VAL A 269 -24.79 -18.23 0.43
N GLU A 270 -25.77 -18.93 -0.16
CA GLU A 270 -27.03 -19.29 0.48
C GLU A 270 -26.79 -20.08 1.79
N HIS A 271 -25.86 -21.04 1.78
CA HIS A 271 -25.49 -21.82 2.96
C HIS A 271 -24.86 -20.96 4.07
N PHE A 272 -23.99 -19.99 3.75
CA PHE A 272 -23.41 -19.09 4.76
C PHE A 272 -24.50 -18.25 5.43
N HIS A 273 -25.50 -17.76 4.68
CA HIS A 273 -26.65 -17.07 5.27
C HIS A 273 -27.49 -17.99 6.17
N GLU A 274 -27.69 -19.26 5.81
CA GLU A 274 -28.35 -20.24 6.67
C GLU A 274 -27.59 -20.46 8.00
N GLN A 275 -26.25 -20.29 8.00
CA GLN A 275 -25.42 -20.32 9.21
C GLN A 275 -25.40 -19.00 9.99
N GLY A 276 -26.10 -17.97 9.48
CA GLY A 276 -26.29 -16.67 10.14
C GLY A 276 -25.16 -15.68 9.88
N ILE A 277 -24.51 -15.74 8.73
CA ILE A 277 -23.71 -14.65 8.19
C ILE A 277 -24.68 -13.60 7.62
N ASP A 278 -24.55 -12.35 8.03
CA ASP A 278 -25.51 -11.29 7.66
C ASP A 278 -25.12 -10.55 6.38
N HIS A 279 -23.81 -10.26 6.19
CA HIS A 279 -23.32 -9.49 5.04
C HIS A 279 -22.05 -10.10 4.46
N ILE A 280 -22.06 -10.34 3.14
CA ILE A 280 -20.93 -10.90 2.39
C ILE A 280 -20.47 -9.88 1.35
N HIS A 281 -19.18 -9.59 1.35
CA HIS A 281 -18.49 -9.00 0.19
C HIS A 281 -17.83 -10.13 -0.59
N LEU A 282 -18.47 -10.56 -1.67
CA LEU A 282 -17.92 -11.58 -2.56
C LEU A 282 -16.81 -10.97 -3.43
N HIS A 283 -15.59 -11.47 -3.28
CA HIS A 283 -14.49 -11.21 -4.20
C HIS A 283 -14.41 -12.40 -5.17
N LEU A 284 -14.69 -12.17 -6.45
CA LEU A 284 -14.85 -13.23 -7.44
C LEU A 284 -13.75 -13.16 -8.51
N ASP A 285 -12.92 -14.22 -8.55
CA ASP A 285 -11.87 -14.39 -9.54
C ASP A 285 -12.33 -15.18 -10.77
N GLY A 286 -11.71 -14.92 -11.92
CA GLY A 286 -11.94 -15.68 -13.13
C GLY A 286 -13.31 -15.45 -13.79
N CYS A 287 -13.99 -14.34 -13.47
CA CYS A 287 -15.29 -14.00 -14.08
C CYS A 287 -15.17 -13.34 -15.46
N GLY A 288 -13.97 -13.21 -15.96
CA GLY A 288 -13.68 -12.87 -17.35
C GLY A 288 -13.10 -14.07 -18.11
N ILE A 289 -11.84 -13.97 -18.50
CA ILE A 289 -11.02 -15.12 -18.88
C ILE A 289 -10.64 -15.86 -17.58
N ALA A 290 -9.77 -16.83 -17.59
CA ALA A 290 -9.30 -17.45 -16.35
C ALA A 290 -8.55 -16.43 -15.47
N TYR A 291 -8.49 -16.68 -14.15
CA TYR A 291 -7.76 -15.88 -13.19
C TYR A 291 -6.31 -15.63 -13.66
N ASP A 292 -5.87 -14.38 -13.60
CA ASP A 292 -4.55 -13.93 -14.01
C ASP A 292 -4.10 -14.44 -15.38
N ASN A 293 -5.01 -14.43 -16.35
CA ASN A 293 -4.74 -14.83 -17.71
C ASN A 293 -5.08 -13.73 -18.71
N GLN A 294 -4.18 -13.51 -19.67
CA GLN A 294 -4.39 -12.67 -20.85
C GLN A 294 -4.81 -11.21 -20.57
N HIS A 295 -4.56 -10.67 -19.37
CA HIS A 295 -4.78 -9.25 -19.11
C HIS A 295 -4.08 -8.36 -20.15
N PRO A 296 -4.67 -7.23 -20.54
CA PRO A 296 -5.87 -6.58 -19.99
C PRO A 296 -7.20 -7.06 -20.59
N ARG A 297 -7.25 -8.22 -21.23
CA ARG A 297 -8.50 -8.81 -21.74
C ARG A 297 -9.28 -9.41 -20.57
N PHE A 298 -10.55 -8.97 -20.38
CA PHE A 298 -11.42 -9.46 -19.31
C PHE A 298 -12.55 -10.38 -19.81
N TYR A 299 -12.72 -10.59 -21.08
CA TYR A 299 -13.83 -11.33 -21.67
C TYR A 299 -13.38 -12.24 -22.83
N PRO A 300 -14.19 -13.27 -23.19
CA PRO A 300 -15.46 -13.68 -22.62
C PRO A 300 -15.30 -14.56 -21.38
N ILE A 301 -16.37 -14.66 -20.57
CA ILE A 301 -16.46 -15.66 -19.49
C ILE A 301 -16.53 -17.07 -20.08
N ASP A 302 -15.96 -18.06 -19.40
CA ASP A 302 -16.01 -19.45 -19.83
C ASP A 302 -17.42 -20.04 -19.63
N GLU A 303 -18.03 -20.54 -20.70
CA GLU A 303 -19.38 -21.11 -20.66
C GLU A 303 -19.50 -22.34 -19.75
N ARG A 304 -18.40 -23.04 -19.45
CA ARG A 304 -18.38 -24.17 -18.50
C ARG A 304 -18.68 -23.75 -17.07
N THR A 305 -18.48 -22.47 -16.72
CA THR A 305 -18.87 -21.91 -15.41
C THR A 305 -20.38 -21.64 -15.30
N GLY A 306 -21.10 -21.67 -16.42
CA GLY A 306 -22.52 -21.29 -16.55
C GLY A 306 -22.73 -19.95 -17.27
N GLY A 307 -21.65 -19.27 -17.65
CA GLY A 307 -21.66 -18.06 -18.46
C GLY A 307 -22.35 -16.86 -17.81
N TYR A 308 -22.61 -15.83 -18.60
CA TYR A 308 -23.26 -14.60 -18.13
C TYR A 308 -24.67 -14.80 -17.52
N PRO A 309 -25.51 -15.77 -17.98
CA PRO A 309 -26.80 -16.01 -17.31
C PRO A 309 -26.66 -16.46 -15.86
N ALA A 310 -25.67 -17.34 -15.56
CA ALA A 310 -25.44 -17.79 -14.19
C ALA A 310 -24.82 -16.66 -13.33
N LEU A 311 -23.96 -15.83 -13.91
CA LEU A 311 -23.36 -14.69 -13.21
C LEU A 311 -24.42 -13.65 -12.81
N LYS A 312 -25.36 -13.32 -13.70
CA LYS A 312 -26.50 -12.45 -13.38
C LYS A 312 -27.32 -12.99 -12.22
N LYS A 313 -27.64 -14.29 -12.26
CA LYS A 313 -28.42 -14.93 -11.20
C LYS A 313 -27.69 -14.91 -9.86
N LEU A 314 -26.35 -15.07 -9.83
CA LEU A 314 -25.55 -14.94 -8.63
C LEU A 314 -25.64 -13.51 -8.07
N ILE A 315 -25.49 -12.49 -8.91
CA ILE A 315 -25.61 -11.08 -8.51
C ILE A 315 -27.03 -10.80 -7.93
N GLU A 316 -28.08 -11.27 -8.58
CA GLU A 316 -29.45 -11.14 -8.08
C GLU A 316 -29.64 -11.82 -6.72
N THR A 317 -29.00 -12.97 -6.50
CA THR A 317 -29.03 -13.68 -5.21
C THR A 317 -28.31 -12.88 -4.13
N LEU A 318 -27.11 -12.38 -4.41
CA LEU A 318 -26.36 -11.54 -3.47
C LEU A 318 -27.15 -10.30 -3.08
N HIS A 319 -27.73 -9.59 -4.05
CA HIS A 319 -28.55 -8.41 -3.78
C HIS A 319 -29.80 -8.72 -2.93
N ALA A 320 -30.39 -9.93 -3.07
CA ALA A 320 -31.52 -10.34 -2.23
C ALA A 320 -31.14 -10.48 -0.74
N TYR A 321 -29.86 -10.75 -0.44
CA TYR A 321 -29.30 -10.79 0.91
C TYR A 321 -28.67 -9.45 1.35
N ASN A 322 -28.66 -8.42 0.51
CA ASN A 322 -27.93 -7.17 0.67
C ASN A 322 -26.40 -7.34 0.67
N ASP A 323 -25.91 -8.37 0.02
CA ASP A 323 -24.51 -8.61 -0.25
C ASP A 323 -24.03 -7.84 -1.47
N VAL A 324 -22.71 -7.75 -1.62
CA VAL A 324 -22.06 -7.09 -2.76
C VAL A 324 -21.01 -7.98 -3.41
N VAL A 325 -20.74 -7.76 -4.70
CA VAL A 325 -19.73 -8.49 -5.45
C VAL A 325 -18.74 -7.55 -6.14
N SER A 326 -17.45 -7.83 -5.97
CA SER A 326 -16.35 -7.21 -6.72
C SER A 326 -15.68 -8.25 -7.62
N PHE A 327 -15.45 -7.90 -8.87
CA PHE A 327 -14.72 -8.74 -9.80
C PHE A 327 -13.24 -8.43 -9.77
N HIS A 328 -12.42 -9.47 -9.76
CA HIS A 328 -10.97 -9.35 -9.92
C HIS A 328 -10.63 -8.98 -11.37
N ASP A 329 -9.86 -7.94 -11.56
CA ASP A 329 -9.29 -7.54 -12.85
C ASP A 329 -7.88 -6.95 -12.64
N ASN A 330 -7.06 -6.93 -13.68
CA ASN A 330 -5.69 -6.45 -13.62
C ASN A 330 -5.37 -5.56 -14.84
N TYR A 331 -4.92 -4.33 -14.57
CA TYR A 331 -4.58 -3.32 -15.56
C TYR A 331 -3.11 -2.86 -15.47
N HIS A 332 -2.30 -3.60 -14.72
CA HIS A 332 -0.85 -3.40 -14.63
C HIS A 332 -0.11 -4.45 -15.45
N ASP A 333 -0.54 -5.71 -15.34
CA ASP A 333 0.06 -6.81 -16.06
C ASP A 333 -0.37 -6.86 -17.52
N LEU A 334 0.58 -7.04 -18.41
CA LEU A 334 0.36 -7.21 -19.84
C LEU A 334 0.86 -8.58 -20.28
N TYR A 335 -0.05 -9.52 -20.44
CA TYR A 335 0.30 -10.86 -20.88
C TYR A 335 0.69 -10.89 -22.36
N LEU A 336 1.81 -11.54 -22.68
CA LEU A 336 2.36 -11.55 -24.05
C LEU A 336 1.49 -12.35 -25.05
N ASP A 337 0.63 -13.24 -24.55
CA ASP A 337 -0.34 -14.00 -25.35
C ASP A 337 -1.75 -13.40 -25.33
N SER A 338 -1.91 -12.23 -24.69
CA SER A 338 -3.20 -11.51 -24.70
C SER A 338 -3.59 -11.12 -26.13
N PRO A 339 -4.85 -11.29 -26.54
CA PRO A 339 -5.35 -10.77 -27.80
C PRO A 339 -5.24 -9.25 -27.94
N ASP A 340 -5.08 -8.53 -26.81
CA ASP A 340 -4.92 -7.08 -26.75
C ASP A 340 -3.44 -6.65 -26.67
N PHE A 341 -2.52 -7.60 -26.68
CA PHE A 341 -1.10 -7.29 -26.61
C PHE A 341 -0.65 -6.45 -27.79
N LYS A 342 0.07 -5.37 -27.48
CA LYS A 342 0.88 -4.63 -28.43
C LYS A 342 2.21 -4.27 -27.78
N GLU A 343 3.28 -4.40 -28.53
CA GLU A 343 4.62 -4.07 -28.04
C GLU A 343 4.71 -2.63 -27.53
N GLU A 344 4.04 -1.68 -28.20
CA GLU A 344 3.99 -0.27 -27.79
C GLU A 344 3.35 -0.03 -26.41
N TYR A 345 2.53 -0.96 -25.89
CA TYR A 345 1.89 -0.86 -24.58
C TYR A 345 2.78 -1.33 -23.43
N GLN A 346 3.92 -1.96 -23.73
CA GLN A 346 4.87 -2.40 -22.71
C GLN A 346 5.61 -1.20 -22.10
N ILE A 347 5.98 -1.34 -20.84
CA ILE A 347 6.97 -0.49 -20.21
C ILE A 347 8.36 -0.85 -20.73
N TYR A 348 9.18 0.16 -21.02
CA TYR A 348 10.55 0.02 -21.49
C TYR A 348 11.52 0.58 -20.47
N TYR A 349 12.63 -0.12 -20.29
CA TYR A 349 13.78 0.38 -19.55
C TYR A 349 14.47 1.54 -20.31
N ARG A 350 15.40 2.21 -19.62
CA ARG A 350 16.23 3.29 -20.18
C ARG A 350 17.02 2.85 -21.43
N ASP A 351 17.46 1.60 -21.48
CA ASP A 351 18.19 1.01 -22.64
C ASP A 351 17.28 0.61 -23.81
N GLN A 352 16.03 1.05 -23.79
CA GLN A 352 15.02 0.78 -24.81
C GLN A 352 14.66 -0.70 -24.96
N LYS A 353 14.85 -1.50 -23.92
CA LYS A 353 14.35 -2.87 -23.89
C LYS A 353 13.01 -2.94 -23.18
N PRO A 354 12.08 -3.78 -23.66
CA PRO A 354 10.82 -3.99 -22.96
C PRO A 354 11.08 -4.62 -21.59
N TYR A 355 10.31 -4.16 -20.60
CA TYR A 355 10.31 -4.76 -19.27
C TYR A 355 9.68 -6.14 -19.35
N PHE A 356 10.37 -7.13 -18.79
CA PHE A 356 9.83 -8.47 -18.59
C PHE A 356 9.73 -8.72 -17.09
N MET A 357 8.51 -8.79 -16.58
CA MET A 357 8.27 -8.93 -15.15
C MET A 357 8.54 -10.37 -14.69
N SER A 358 7.75 -11.32 -15.15
CA SER A 358 7.86 -12.71 -14.70
C SER A 358 7.01 -13.66 -15.55
N VAL A 359 6.93 -14.92 -15.08
CA VAL A 359 5.96 -15.90 -15.57
C VAL A 359 5.03 -16.23 -14.40
N TRP A 360 3.87 -15.59 -14.35
CA TRP A 360 2.86 -15.82 -13.32
C TRP A 360 1.93 -16.99 -13.70
N ALA A 361 0.79 -17.12 -13.03
CA ALA A 361 -0.16 -18.23 -13.25
C ALA A 361 -0.53 -18.38 -14.75
N GLY A 362 -0.95 -17.31 -15.40
CA GLY A 362 -1.39 -17.30 -16.79
C GLY A 362 -0.30 -17.31 -17.85
N GLY A 363 0.98 -17.13 -17.49
CA GLY A 363 2.08 -17.17 -18.45
C GLY A 363 3.04 -15.99 -18.37
N LYS A 364 3.70 -15.70 -19.50
CA LYS A 364 4.71 -14.63 -19.60
C LYS A 364 4.04 -13.27 -19.65
N GLN A 365 4.54 -12.34 -18.85
CA GLN A 365 3.99 -10.99 -18.76
C GLN A 365 5.05 -9.91 -18.69
N SER A 366 4.69 -8.73 -19.18
CA SER A 366 5.33 -7.45 -19.01
C SER A 366 4.43 -6.56 -18.16
N TYR A 367 4.83 -5.32 -17.90
CA TYR A 367 3.94 -4.31 -17.36
C TYR A 367 3.37 -3.44 -18.48
N MET A 368 2.10 -3.07 -18.33
CA MET A 368 1.41 -2.18 -19.25
C MET A 368 1.64 -0.72 -18.85
N THR A 369 1.83 0.14 -19.86
CA THR A 369 1.90 1.58 -19.60
C THR A 369 0.61 2.10 -18.96
N GLY A 370 0.74 2.91 -17.92
CA GLY A 370 -0.39 3.41 -17.13
C GLY A 370 -1.47 4.13 -17.94
N GLN A 371 -1.08 4.81 -19.05
CA GLN A 371 -2.02 5.50 -19.95
C GLN A 371 -3.12 4.58 -20.49
N MET A 372 -2.82 3.28 -20.65
CA MET A 372 -3.77 2.33 -21.24
C MET A 372 -4.71 1.70 -20.20
N ALA A 373 -4.39 1.75 -18.92
CA ALA A 373 -5.20 1.15 -17.86
C ALA A 373 -6.66 1.66 -17.85
N PRO A 374 -6.94 2.97 -17.76
CA PRO A 374 -8.32 3.46 -17.76
C PRO A 374 -9.03 3.22 -19.13
N VAL A 375 -8.28 3.11 -20.22
CA VAL A 375 -8.84 2.82 -21.55
C VAL A 375 -9.39 1.41 -21.63
N PHE A 376 -8.58 0.42 -21.24
CA PHE A 376 -9.01 -0.98 -21.24
C PHE A 376 -10.09 -1.22 -20.20
N PHE A 377 -9.99 -0.59 -19.03
CA PHE A 377 -10.99 -0.74 -18.00
C PHE A 377 -12.38 -0.26 -18.46
N LYS A 378 -12.46 0.95 -19.03
CA LYS A 378 -13.72 1.47 -19.61
C LYS A 378 -14.32 0.52 -20.66
N ARG A 379 -13.48 -0.05 -21.52
CA ARG A 379 -13.88 -1.05 -22.53
C ARG A 379 -14.46 -2.30 -21.87
N ASN A 380 -13.76 -2.85 -20.87
CA ASN A 380 -14.17 -4.09 -20.22
C ASN A 380 -15.52 -3.91 -19.49
N LEU A 381 -15.69 -2.81 -18.76
CA LEU A 381 -16.98 -2.47 -18.12
C LEU A 381 -18.12 -2.26 -19.15
N ALA A 382 -17.83 -1.63 -20.28
CA ALA A 382 -18.82 -1.46 -21.34
C ALA A 382 -19.26 -2.81 -21.92
N TYR A 383 -18.32 -3.72 -22.15
CA TYR A 383 -18.63 -5.07 -22.62
C TYR A 383 -19.52 -5.84 -21.62
N LEU A 384 -19.19 -5.83 -20.33
CA LEU A 384 -20.01 -6.49 -19.29
C LEU A 384 -21.43 -5.92 -19.28
N LYS A 385 -21.56 -4.61 -19.38
CA LYS A 385 -22.86 -3.93 -19.45
C LYS A 385 -23.69 -4.37 -20.68
N GLU A 386 -23.04 -4.53 -21.84
CA GLU A 386 -23.70 -5.08 -23.05
C GLU A 386 -24.19 -6.51 -22.84
N GLN A 387 -23.49 -7.30 -22.01
CA GLN A 387 -23.94 -8.64 -21.59
C GLN A 387 -25.02 -8.57 -20.50
N GLY A 388 -25.38 -7.38 -20.01
CA GLY A 388 -26.32 -7.15 -18.90
C GLY A 388 -25.76 -7.59 -17.55
N VAL A 389 -24.46 -7.51 -17.35
CA VAL A 389 -23.75 -7.77 -16.09
C VAL A 389 -23.23 -6.46 -15.54
N GLU A 390 -23.62 -6.13 -14.33
CA GLU A 390 -23.12 -4.98 -13.58
C GLU A 390 -22.72 -5.47 -12.19
N SER A 391 -21.39 -5.42 -11.87
CA SER A 391 -20.88 -5.71 -10.54
C SER A 391 -21.02 -4.51 -9.63
N ASP A 392 -21.07 -4.74 -8.33
CA ASP A 392 -21.08 -3.67 -7.33
C ASP A 392 -19.71 -3.01 -7.18
N GLY A 393 -18.64 -3.73 -7.51
CA GLY A 393 -17.29 -3.24 -7.40
C GLY A 393 -16.28 -3.94 -8.31
N VAL A 394 -15.06 -3.45 -8.26
CA VAL A 394 -13.89 -4.05 -8.92
C VAL A 394 -12.71 -4.04 -7.98
N TYR A 395 -11.97 -5.13 -8.00
CA TYR A 395 -10.65 -5.25 -7.43
C TYR A 395 -9.62 -5.08 -8.56
N CYS A 396 -8.87 -3.97 -8.49
CA CYS A 396 -7.75 -3.71 -9.41
C CYS A 396 -6.47 -4.25 -8.78
N ASP A 397 -6.03 -5.40 -9.26
CA ASP A 397 -4.87 -6.09 -8.74
C ASP A 397 -3.58 -5.26 -8.84
N VAL A 398 -2.67 -5.44 -7.90
CA VAL A 398 -1.31 -4.89 -7.74
C VAL A 398 -1.15 -3.36 -7.76
N PHE A 399 -2.19 -2.56 -7.99
CA PHE A 399 -2.06 -1.11 -8.15
C PHE A 399 -1.54 -0.38 -6.91
N THR A 400 -1.85 -0.88 -5.72
CA THR A 400 -1.49 -0.24 -4.44
C THR A 400 -0.30 -0.89 -3.74
N CYS A 401 0.15 -2.06 -4.17
CA CYS A 401 1.30 -2.75 -3.59
C CYS A 401 2.58 -2.66 -4.43
N ASN A 402 2.48 -2.50 -5.76
CA ASN A 402 3.65 -2.37 -6.62
C ASN A 402 4.13 -0.92 -6.73
N PRO A 403 5.46 -0.69 -6.82
CA PRO A 403 6.03 0.64 -7.08
C PRO A 403 5.42 1.32 -8.31
N PHE A 404 5.49 2.64 -8.35
CA PHE A 404 5.16 3.37 -9.56
C PHE A 404 6.19 3.12 -10.64
N ASP A 405 5.70 2.95 -11.87
CA ASP A 405 6.54 2.66 -13.03
C ASP A 405 7.02 3.92 -13.74
N GLU A 406 8.21 3.82 -14.35
CA GLU A 406 8.66 4.72 -15.40
C GLU A 406 8.65 4.01 -16.72
N ASN A 407 8.28 4.73 -17.78
CA ASN A 407 8.30 4.19 -19.14
C ASN A 407 9.16 5.06 -20.06
N PHE A 408 10.24 4.46 -20.58
CA PHE A 408 11.12 5.10 -21.55
C PHE A 408 10.71 4.86 -23.00
N ASN A 409 9.61 4.16 -23.25
CA ASN A 409 9.04 3.99 -24.59
C ASN A 409 8.59 5.34 -25.14
N ASP A 410 9.08 5.74 -26.32
CA ASP A 410 8.75 7.03 -26.92
C ASP A 410 7.25 7.17 -27.24
N ALA A 411 6.54 6.07 -27.52
CA ALA A 411 5.10 6.09 -27.79
C ALA A 411 4.26 6.43 -26.53
N TYR A 412 4.73 6.02 -25.35
CA TYR A 412 4.01 6.15 -24.08
C TYR A 412 4.97 6.52 -22.95
N ARG A 413 5.79 7.55 -23.15
CA ARG A 413 6.73 8.01 -22.13
C ARG A 413 6.00 8.46 -20.89
N MET A 414 6.44 7.99 -19.70
CA MET A 414 5.72 8.21 -18.44
C MET A 414 6.70 8.23 -17.27
N ASN A 415 6.59 9.22 -16.40
CA ASN A 415 7.29 9.23 -15.10
C ASN A 415 6.39 8.63 -14.00
N ARG A 416 6.95 8.40 -12.80
CA ARG A 416 6.23 7.77 -11.67
C ARG A 416 5.03 8.58 -11.19
N LYS A 417 5.12 9.91 -11.22
CA LYS A 417 3.99 10.78 -10.85
C LYS A 417 2.81 10.61 -11.82
N GLN A 418 3.09 10.53 -13.12
CA GLN A 418 2.06 10.24 -14.12
C GLN A 418 1.51 8.81 -13.97
N CYS A 419 2.36 7.82 -13.62
CA CYS A 419 1.90 6.47 -13.32
C CYS A 419 0.87 6.47 -12.19
N ARG A 420 1.16 7.15 -11.06
CA ARG A 420 0.21 7.32 -9.95
C ARG A 420 -1.10 7.95 -10.41
N GLU A 421 -1.02 9.02 -11.21
CA GLU A 421 -2.20 9.70 -11.75
C GLU A 421 -3.07 8.74 -12.58
N TYR A 422 -2.48 7.95 -13.48
CA TYR A 422 -3.22 6.96 -14.27
C TYR A 422 -3.81 5.82 -13.45
N ARG A 423 -3.15 5.39 -12.35
CA ARG A 423 -3.74 4.43 -11.40
C ARG A 423 -4.99 5.03 -10.74
N ASN A 424 -4.91 6.28 -10.27
CA ASN A 424 -6.05 6.99 -9.69
C ASN A 424 -7.17 7.24 -10.72
N ASP A 425 -6.84 7.65 -11.95
CA ASP A 425 -7.81 7.77 -13.05
C ASP A 425 -8.54 6.46 -13.33
N THR A 426 -7.86 5.32 -13.17
CA THR A 426 -8.46 4.00 -13.32
C THR A 426 -9.46 3.71 -12.20
N PHE A 427 -9.11 4.01 -10.95
CA PHE A 427 -10.03 3.92 -9.82
C PHE A 427 -11.24 4.85 -10.01
N ASP A 428 -11.03 6.05 -10.53
CA ASP A 428 -12.09 7.04 -10.74
C ASP A 428 -13.10 6.61 -11.82
N VAL A 429 -12.72 5.73 -12.74
CA VAL A 429 -13.69 5.09 -13.66
C VAL A 429 -14.79 4.36 -12.88
N CYS A 430 -14.47 3.71 -11.76
CA CYS A 430 -15.44 3.08 -10.88
C CYS A 430 -16.18 4.09 -10.00
N ASN A 431 -15.44 5.06 -9.42
CA ASN A 431 -16.01 6.10 -8.58
C ASN A 431 -17.12 6.88 -9.27
N GLU A 432 -16.92 7.24 -10.55
CA GLU A 432 -17.92 7.91 -11.40
C GLU A 432 -19.19 7.08 -11.64
N ARG A 433 -19.12 5.76 -11.46
CA ARG A 433 -20.23 4.84 -11.61
C ARG A 433 -20.88 4.45 -10.28
N GLY A 434 -20.37 4.98 -9.18
CA GLY A 434 -20.84 4.62 -7.84
C GLY A 434 -20.47 3.21 -7.41
N MET A 435 -19.44 2.61 -8.01
CA MET A 435 -18.97 1.25 -7.71
C MET A 435 -17.98 1.25 -6.54
N ILE A 436 -17.88 0.12 -5.85
CA ILE A 436 -16.84 -0.16 -4.86
C ILE A 436 -15.49 -0.27 -5.58
N VAL A 437 -14.46 0.38 -5.04
CA VAL A 437 -13.10 0.32 -5.55
C VAL A 437 -12.20 -0.37 -4.54
N SER A 438 -11.49 -1.40 -4.97
CA SER A 438 -10.48 -2.08 -4.17
C SER A 438 -9.21 -2.36 -4.96
N SER A 439 -8.13 -2.67 -4.25
CA SER A 439 -6.86 -3.13 -4.80
C SER A 439 -6.19 -4.08 -3.81
N GLU A 440 -5.00 -4.60 -4.11
CA GLU A 440 -4.39 -5.67 -3.32
C GLU A 440 -4.09 -5.26 -1.87
N GLU A 441 -3.44 -4.12 -1.69
CA GLU A 441 -3.12 -3.56 -0.38
C GLU A 441 -3.69 -2.13 -0.27
N ILE A 442 -3.40 -1.44 0.81
CA ILE A 442 -3.80 -0.05 1.00
C ILE A 442 -2.61 0.89 0.85
N ASN A 443 -2.83 2.09 0.31
CA ASN A 443 -1.80 3.10 0.24
C ASN A 443 -2.37 4.51 0.26
N VAL A 444 -1.64 5.46 0.86
CA VAL A 444 -2.10 6.85 1.03
C VAL A 444 -2.39 7.57 -0.28
N PHE A 445 -1.69 7.24 -1.37
CA PHE A 445 -1.93 7.90 -2.66
C PHE A 445 -3.32 7.62 -3.23
N ALA A 446 -3.91 6.50 -2.84
CA ALA A 446 -5.22 6.04 -3.31
C ALA A 446 -6.36 6.31 -2.31
N LEU A 447 -6.10 6.84 -1.11
CA LEU A 447 -7.09 6.94 -0.03
C LEU A 447 -8.42 7.58 -0.43
N ASN A 448 -8.40 8.62 -1.26
CA ASN A 448 -9.61 9.28 -1.72
C ASN A 448 -10.27 8.57 -2.93
N HIS A 449 -9.60 7.58 -3.50
CA HIS A 449 -10.02 6.86 -4.72
C HIS A 449 -10.44 5.42 -4.46
N ILE A 450 -10.02 4.82 -3.33
CA ILE A 450 -10.24 3.42 -2.94
C ILE A 450 -11.15 3.35 -1.71
N ASP A 451 -11.96 2.28 -1.59
CA ASP A 451 -12.93 2.11 -0.49
C ASP A 451 -12.56 0.96 0.46
N THR A 452 -11.88 -0.04 -0.08
CA THR A 452 -11.41 -1.23 0.64
C THR A 452 -10.16 -1.78 -0.05
N CYS A 453 -9.52 -2.78 0.53
CA CYS A 453 -8.42 -3.52 -0.10
C CYS A 453 -8.67 -5.02 0.00
N HIS A 454 -7.79 -5.81 -0.63
CA HIS A 454 -7.93 -7.27 -0.59
C HIS A 454 -7.51 -7.82 0.77
N TYR A 455 -6.39 -7.34 1.33
CA TYR A 455 -5.92 -7.78 2.64
C TYR A 455 -5.02 -6.74 3.32
N ALA A 456 -4.83 -6.92 4.63
CA ALA A 456 -3.84 -6.19 5.40
C ALA A 456 -2.72 -7.16 5.81
N PRO A 457 -1.51 -7.01 5.28
CA PRO A 457 -0.38 -7.89 5.60
C PRO A 457 0.22 -7.52 6.97
N TYR A 458 -0.44 -7.95 8.02
CA TYR A 458 -0.06 -7.73 9.40
C TYR A 458 -0.29 -9.05 10.14
N PRO A 459 0.62 -9.71 10.67
CA PRO A 459 2.04 -9.52 10.92
C PRO A 459 2.95 -10.24 9.90
N PHE A 460 2.60 -10.30 8.63
CA PHE A 460 3.45 -10.93 7.58
C PHE A 460 4.71 -10.14 7.28
N MET A 461 5.12 -9.38 8.22
CA MET A 461 6.17 -8.39 8.13
C MET A 461 7.46 -8.98 7.60
N MET A 462 8.30 -8.12 7.09
CA MET A 462 9.59 -8.48 6.53
C MET A 462 10.42 -9.29 7.51
N LYS A 463 11.04 -10.34 6.98
CA LYS A 463 11.97 -11.17 7.72
C LYS A 463 13.35 -11.06 7.12
N GLN A 464 14.34 -10.90 7.95
CA GLN A 464 15.74 -11.08 7.59
C GLN A 464 16.26 -12.35 8.27
N ASP A 465 16.84 -13.26 7.48
CA ASP A 465 17.33 -14.56 7.96
C ASP A 465 16.27 -15.36 8.76
N GLY A 466 15.01 -15.26 8.35
CA GLY A 466 13.87 -15.95 8.98
C GLY A 466 13.37 -15.30 10.28
N LYS A 467 14.00 -14.21 10.75
CA LYS A 467 13.56 -13.44 11.91
C LYS A 467 12.77 -12.22 11.45
N GLN A 468 11.69 -11.92 12.15
CA GLN A 468 10.91 -10.70 11.94
C GLN A 468 11.77 -9.47 12.26
N ILE A 469 11.68 -8.45 11.41
CA ILE A 469 12.33 -7.15 11.62
C ILE A 469 11.36 -6.26 12.37
N GLY A 470 11.75 -5.83 13.57
CA GLY A 470 10.96 -4.91 14.41
C GLY A 470 9.60 -5.48 14.86
N LEU A 471 8.78 -4.61 15.40
CA LEU A 471 7.44 -4.92 15.93
C LEU A 471 6.37 -4.32 15.03
N PRO A 472 5.38 -5.11 14.57
CA PRO A 472 4.22 -4.58 13.87
C PRO A 472 3.42 -3.63 14.76
N ILE A 473 3.03 -2.49 14.21
CA ILE A 473 2.13 -1.51 14.85
C ILE A 473 1.03 -1.10 13.86
N PRO A 474 -0.16 -0.73 14.32
CA PRO A 474 -1.27 -0.31 13.45
C PRO A 474 -1.12 1.15 13.01
N PHE A 475 0.05 1.53 12.51
CA PHE A 475 0.38 2.93 12.22
C PHE A 475 -0.52 3.52 11.13
N PHE A 476 -0.81 2.75 10.07
CA PHE A 476 -1.74 3.16 9.04
C PHE A 476 -3.15 3.39 9.61
N ASN A 477 -3.65 2.47 10.44
CA ASN A 477 -4.96 2.58 11.05
C ASN A 477 -5.05 3.70 12.10
N LEU A 478 -3.98 3.99 12.83
CA LEU A 478 -3.89 5.18 13.68
C LEU A 478 -4.08 6.48 12.88
N CYS A 479 -3.61 6.50 11.63
CA CYS A 479 -3.80 7.65 10.74
C CYS A 479 -5.18 7.66 10.09
N PHE A 480 -5.71 6.51 9.61
CA PHE A 480 -6.74 6.49 8.57
C PHE A 480 -7.85 5.44 8.77
N HIS A 481 -8.03 4.88 9.97
CA HIS A 481 -9.01 3.83 10.23
C HIS A 481 -10.42 4.16 9.73
N ASP A 482 -10.91 5.38 9.97
CA ASP A 482 -12.24 5.84 9.58
C ASP A 482 -12.36 6.28 8.10
N CYS A 483 -11.36 5.95 7.26
CA CYS A 483 -11.32 6.36 5.84
C CYS A 483 -11.53 5.21 4.87
N VAL A 484 -11.31 3.97 5.29
CA VAL A 484 -11.29 2.77 4.42
C VAL A 484 -11.63 1.53 5.22
N VAL A 485 -12.34 0.57 4.60
CA VAL A 485 -12.61 -0.74 5.22
C VAL A 485 -11.46 -1.69 4.89
N ILE A 486 -10.82 -2.27 5.91
CA ILE A 486 -9.67 -3.16 5.72
C ILE A 486 -10.04 -4.58 6.15
N PRO A 487 -10.01 -5.55 5.23
CA PRO A 487 -10.12 -6.97 5.55
C PRO A 487 -8.83 -7.50 6.20
N TRP A 488 -8.98 -8.37 7.18
CA TRP A 488 -7.88 -9.01 7.87
C TRP A 488 -7.82 -10.49 7.57
N MET A 489 -6.76 -10.88 6.89
CA MET A 489 -6.43 -12.24 6.55
C MET A 489 -5.19 -12.65 7.34
N SER A 490 -5.31 -13.63 8.22
CA SER A 490 -4.23 -14.14 9.04
C SER A 490 -4.36 -15.64 9.27
N ASP A 491 -3.26 -16.36 9.24
CA ASP A 491 -3.21 -17.79 9.54
C ASP A 491 -3.20 -18.07 11.04
N ARG A 492 -2.62 -17.16 11.80
CA ARG A 492 -2.47 -17.28 13.25
C ARG A 492 -3.03 -16.05 13.94
N ASN A 493 -3.77 -16.28 15.03
CA ASN A 493 -4.42 -15.20 15.80
C ASN A 493 -5.31 -14.32 14.94
N TYR A 494 -5.85 -14.88 13.91
CA TYR A 494 -6.65 -14.24 12.87
C TYR A 494 -7.68 -13.23 13.39
N GLY A 495 -8.54 -13.66 14.32
CA GLY A 495 -9.57 -12.79 14.88
C GLY A 495 -9.01 -11.68 15.77
N LEU A 496 -7.90 -11.92 16.47
CA LEU A 496 -7.31 -10.94 17.38
C LEU A 496 -6.79 -9.71 16.65
N TYR A 497 -6.11 -9.90 15.52
CA TYR A 497 -5.62 -8.76 14.73
C TYR A 497 -6.76 -7.99 14.05
N ALA A 498 -7.79 -8.67 13.58
CA ALA A 498 -8.98 -8.01 13.05
C ALA A 498 -9.66 -7.14 14.12
N LEU A 499 -9.84 -7.66 15.34
CA LEU A 499 -10.38 -6.91 16.48
C LEU A 499 -9.47 -5.74 16.86
N LEU A 500 -8.15 -5.97 17.03
CA LEU A 500 -7.21 -4.92 17.39
C LEU A 500 -7.25 -3.74 16.42
N ASN A 501 -7.43 -4.02 15.14
CA ASN A 501 -7.38 -3.04 14.06
C ASN A 501 -8.76 -2.54 13.62
N GLY A 502 -9.86 -3.09 14.15
CA GLY A 502 -11.22 -2.67 13.80
C GLY A 502 -11.59 -2.95 12.34
N GLY A 503 -11.06 -4.02 11.75
CA GLY A 503 -11.32 -4.38 10.37
C GLY A 503 -12.31 -5.52 10.20
N ILE A 504 -12.72 -5.78 8.96
CA ILE A 504 -13.64 -6.88 8.60
C ILE A 504 -12.91 -8.22 8.52
N PRO A 505 -13.60 -9.34 8.79
CA PRO A 505 -13.00 -10.67 8.73
C PRO A 505 -13.04 -11.29 7.34
N TYR A 506 -12.15 -12.26 7.08
CA TYR A 506 -12.30 -13.23 6.01
C TYR A 506 -13.15 -14.42 6.46
N LEU A 507 -14.19 -14.73 5.71
CA LEU A 507 -14.99 -15.94 5.86
C LEU A 507 -14.27 -17.12 5.20
N GLU A 508 -13.90 -16.95 3.94
CA GLU A 508 -13.10 -17.87 3.15
C GLU A 508 -12.15 -17.06 2.27
N ARG A 509 -10.90 -17.50 2.13
CA ARG A 509 -9.90 -16.81 1.33
C ARG A 509 -9.36 -17.69 0.22
N ASP A 510 -9.02 -17.03 -0.87
CA ASP A 510 -8.07 -17.47 -1.88
C ASP A 510 -8.44 -18.74 -2.64
N GLY A 511 -9.63 -18.70 -3.25
CA GLY A 511 -10.12 -19.78 -4.12
C GLY A 511 -9.58 -19.78 -5.55
N ALA A 512 -8.54 -18.99 -5.90
CA ALA A 512 -8.06 -18.89 -7.29
C ALA A 512 -6.90 -19.83 -7.64
N TYR A 513 -6.21 -20.40 -6.64
CA TYR A 513 -5.09 -21.32 -6.86
C TYR A 513 -5.59 -22.75 -7.10
N VAL A 514 -4.98 -23.40 -8.12
CA VAL A 514 -5.36 -24.74 -8.60
C VAL A 514 -4.54 -25.80 -7.88
N ASN A 515 -5.22 -26.77 -7.27
CA ASN A 515 -4.62 -27.98 -6.72
C ASN A 515 -4.32 -29.02 -7.81
N THR A 516 -3.48 -30.00 -7.51
CA THR A 516 -3.08 -31.06 -8.46
C THR A 516 -4.24 -31.94 -8.94
N ASP A 517 -5.37 -31.91 -8.28
CA ASP A 517 -6.61 -32.62 -8.64
C ASP A 517 -7.60 -31.77 -9.46
N GLY A 518 -7.24 -30.52 -9.77
CA GLY A 518 -8.08 -29.61 -10.53
C GLY A 518 -9.13 -28.87 -9.67
N SER A 519 -9.07 -29.00 -8.35
CA SER A 519 -9.89 -28.20 -7.44
C SER A 519 -9.22 -26.86 -7.13
N PHE A 520 -9.97 -25.88 -6.62
CA PHE A 520 -9.41 -24.69 -6.02
C PHE A 520 -8.89 -24.95 -4.61
N SER A 521 -7.88 -24.19 -4.21
CA SER A 521 -7.42 -24.13 -2.82
C SER A 521 -8.45 -23.32 -2.02
N GLU A 522 -9.11 -23.96 -1.06
CA GLU A 522 -10.16 -23.34 -0.25
C GLU A 522 -9.85 -23.48 1.24
N ASP A 523 -10.23 -22.47 2.02
CA ASP A 523 -10.19 -22.57 3.49
C ASP A 523 -11.28 -23.49 4.02
N VAL A 524 -11.02 -24.11 5.17
CA VAL A 524 -12.05 -24.85 5.89
C VAL A 524 -12.90 -23.85 6.70
N VAL A 525 -14.18 -23.77 6.38
CA VAL A 525 -15.16 -22.93 7.10
C VAL A 525 -15.97 -23.83 8.03
N ASP A 526 -15.56 -23.90 9.29
CA ASP A 526 -16.24 -24.64 10.35
C ASP A 526 -17.11 -23.70 11.23
N GLU A 527 -17.85 -24.28 12.18
CA GLU A 527 -18.69 -23.52 13.12
C GLU A 527 -17.88 -22.51 13.95
N LYS A 528 -16.60 -22.79 14.26
CA LYS A 528 -15.72 -21.88 14.98
C LYS A 528 -15.38 -20.67 14.12
N ARG A 529 -15.07 -20.89 12.84
CA ARG A 529 -14.81 -19.80 11.88
C ARG A 529 -16.06 -18.92 11.72
N ILE A 530 -17.23 -19.51 11.55
CA ILE A 530 -18.51 -18.78 11.46
C ILE A 530 -18.76 -17.92 12.69
N ALA A 531 -18.60 -18.49 13.90
CA ALA A 531 -18.80 -17.74 15.15
C ALA A 531 -17.86 -16.54 15.26
N MET A 532 -16.57 -16.74 14.94
CA MET A 532 -15.55 -15.69 14.98
C MET A 532 -15.84 -14.59 13.93
N VAL A 533 -16.20 -14.95 12.71
CA VAL A 533 -16.55 -14.01 11.64
C VAL A 533 -17.71 -13.12 12.08
N LYS A 534 -18.78 -13.68 12.63
CA LYS A 534 -19.95 -12.94 13.14
C LYS A 534 -19.57 -11.95 14.24
N GLU A 535 -18.70 -12.36 15.14
CA GLU A 535 -18.25 -11.49 16.23
C GLU A 535 -17.41 -10.31 15.75
N ILE A 536 -16.44 -10.57 14.84
CA ILE A 536 -15.60 -9.52 14.28
C ILE A 536 -16.44 -8.56 13.42
N ALA A 537 -17.32 -9.06 12.57
CA ALA A 537 -18.21 -8.25 11.75
C ALA A 537 -19.09 -7.33 12.61
N SER A 538 -19.73 -7.89 13.66
CA SER A 538 -20.52 -7.10 14.60
C SER A 538 -19.69 -6.08 15.42
N PHE A 539 -18.42 -6.37 15.66
CA PHE A 539 -17.51 -5.42 16.28
C PHE A 539 -17.15 -4.29 15.33
N GLU A 540 -16.80 -4.62 14.08
CA GLU A 540 -16.43 -3.64 13.06
C GLU A 540 -17.56 -2.62 12.83
N GLU A 541 -18.83 -3.02 12.76
CA GLU A 541 -19.98 -2.11 12.65
C GLU A 541 -19.96 -0.99 13.70
N LYS A 542 -19.45 -1.27 14.90
CA LYS A 542 -19.37 -0.30 16.00
C LYS A 542 -18.23 0.69 15.85
N VAL A 543 -17.17 0.32 15.14
CA VAL A 543 -15.93 1.11 15.03
C VAL A 543 -15.63 1.63 13.64
N ALA A 544 -16.29 1.16 12.57
CA ALA A 544 -16.02 1.51 11.18
C ALA A 544 -15.88 3.02 10.92
N TYR A 545 -16.68 3.83 11.61
CA TYR A 545 -16.67 5.29 11.48
C TYR A 545 -15.85 6.01 12.55
N ALA A 546 -15.18 5.27 13.41
CA ALA A 546 -14.40 5.83 14.51
C ALA A 546 -12.93 5.97 14.12
N LYS A 547 -12.29 7.04 14.60
CA LYS A 547 -10.83 7.16 14.52
C LYS A 547 -10.19 6.23 15.54
N MET A 548 -9.18 5.47 15.16
CA MET A 548 -8.27 4.83 16.09
C MET A 548 -7.36 5.93 16.66
N VAL A 549 -7.43 6.17 17.98
CA VAL A 549 -6.73 7.32 18.59
C VAL A 549 -5.52 6.92 19.40
N ARG A 550 -5.38 5.64 19.74
CA ARG A 550 -4.22 5.16 20.47
C ARG A 550 -4.01 3.66 20.28
N HIS A 551 -2.76 3.26 20.22
CA HIS A 551 -2.30 1.89 20.36
C HIS A 551 -1.17 1.82 21.38
N THR A 552 -1.14 0.75 22.21
CA THR A 552 -0.08 0.53 23.19
C THR A 552 0.26 -0.96 23.37
N PHE A 553 1.51 -1.23 23.67
CA PHE A 553 1.95 -2.51 24.24
C PHE A 553 1.75 -2.42 25.76
N VAL A 554 0.79 -3.16 26.31
CA VAL A 554 0.38 -3.04 27.71
C VAL A 554 1.53 -3.47 28.62
N ASN A 555 1.97 -2.57 29.51
CA ASN A 555 3.15 -2.76 30.36
C ASN A 555 4.45 -3.09 29.60
N GLY A 556 4.56 -2.69 28.32
CA GLY A 556 5.69 -2.99 27.46
C GLY A 556 5.73 -4.45 26.96
N ASP A 557 4.64 -5.20 27.11
CA ASP A 557 4.54 -6.57 26.63
C ASP A 557 3.98 -6.61 25.19
N GLU A 558 4.80 -6.99 24.25
CA GLU A 558 4.48 -7.06 22.81
C GLU A 558 3.31 -8.00 22.49
N ASN A 559 3.04 -8.96 23.34
CA ASN A 559 1.96 -9.92 23.14
C ASN A 559 0.62 -9.43 23.70
N ILE A 560 0.62 -8.36 24.52
CA ILE A 560 -0.59 -7.76 25.05
C ILE A 560 -0.72 -6.36 24.45
N GLN A 561 -1.63 -6.20 23.52
CA GLN A 561 -1.80 -4.97 22.76
C GLN A 561 -3.20 -4.38 23.01
N GLU A 562 -3.25 -3.07 23.05
CA GLU A 562 -4.51 -2.34 23.28
C GLU A 562 -4.67 -1.23 22.24
N THR A 563 -5.86 -1.13 21.64
CA THR A 563 -6.29 -0.01 20.81
C THR A 563 -7.48 0.70 21.42
N VAL A 564 -7.51 2.02 21.23
CA VAL A 564 -8.59 2.90 21.70
C VAL A 564 -9.18 3.63 20.50
N PHE A 565 -10.52 3.61 20.42
CA PHE A 565 -11.28 4.35 19.39
C PHE A 565 -11.94 5.58 20.01
N ASN A 566 -12.13 6.65 19.21
CA ASN A 566 -12.68 7.92 19.68
C ASN A 566 -14.16 7.86 20.08
N ASN A 567 -14.86 6.77 19.80
CA ASN A 567 -16.22 6.50 20.26
C ASN A 567 -16.28 5.86 21.66
N GLY A 568 -15.13 5.71 22.34
CA GLY A 568 -15.03 5.18 23.70
C GLY A 568 -14.84 3.66 23.77
N ILE A 569 -14.73 2.98 22.64
CA ILE A 569 -14.43 1.55 22.60
C ILE A 569 -12.93 1.33 22.75
N THR A 570 -12.57 0.36 23.61
CA THR A 570 -11.20 -0.10 23.81
C THR A 570 -11.14 -1.60 23.59
N VAL A 571 -10.14 -2.06 22.83
CA VAL A 571 -9.87 -3.48 22.60
C VAL A 571 -8.50 -3.82 23.15
N THR A 572 -8.41 -4.85 23.98
CA THR A 572 -7.16 -5.43 24.43
C THR A 572 -7.09 -6.86 23.94
N ILE A 573 -5.99 -7.25 23.31
CA ILE A 573 -5.73 -8.63 22.87
C ILE A 573 -4.55 -9.22 23.63
N ASP A 574 -4.56 -10.53 23.82
CA ASP A 574 -3.43 -11.33 24.33
C ASP A 574 -3.10 -12.45 23.34
N LEU A 575 -2.01 -12.28 22.61
CA LEU A 575 -1.55 -13.20 21.57
C LEU A 575 -1.05 -14.55 22.10
N ARG A 576 -0.66 -14.62 23.39
CA ARG A 576 -0.21 -15.88 24.02
C ARG A 576 -1.37 -16.77 24.39
N ASN A 577 -2.45 -16.18 24.87
CA ASN A 577 -3.62 -16.88 25.40
C ASN A 577 -4.76 -16.98 24.37
N ASP A 578 -4.56 -16.44 23.17
CA ASP A 578 -5.59 -16.33 22.12
C ASP A 578 -6.90 -15.77 22.68
N SER A 579 -6.80 -14.63 23.38
CA SER A 579 -7.91 -14.02 24.09
C SER A 579 -7.96 -12.50 23.89
N TYR A 580 -9.13 -11.93 24.11
CA TYR A 580 -9.35 -10.50 23.98
C TYR A 580 -10.41 -9.99 24.98
N GLN A 581 -10.41 -8.68 25.15
CA GLN A 581 -11.42 -7.97 25.91
C GLN A 581 -11.84 -6.71 25.14
N ILE A 582 -13.15 -6.50 25.01
CA ILE A 582 -13.73 -5.29 24.45
C ILE A 582 -14.44 -4.54 25.60
N VAL A 583 -14.12 -3.27 25.78
CA VAL A 583 -14.71 -2.39 26.79
C VAL A 583 -15.37 -1.22 26.08
N GLU A 584 -16.68 -1.10 26.24
CA GLU A 584 -17.45 0.04 25.75
C GLU A 584 -17.67 1.03 26.90
N ARG A 585 -17.01 2.19 26.86
CA ARG A 585 -17.27 3.27 27.82
C ARG A 585 -18.38 4.15 27.26
N ASN A 586 -19.51 4.23 27.98
CA ASN A 586 -20.56 5.16 27.59
C ASN A 586 -19.99 6.59 27.57
N THR A 587 -19.72 7.10 26.39
CA THR A 587 -19.49 8.53 26.17
C THR A 587 -20.85 9.23 26.16
N SER A 588 -21.52 9.23 27.33
CA SER A 588 -22.72 10.06 27.51
C SER A 588 -22.29 11.51 27.48
N LYS A 589 -22.43 12.15 26.33
CA LYS A 589 -22.75 13.58 26.19
C LYS A 589 -23.39 13.89 24.88
#